data_390a6454213127328b4528299c975f13
#
_entry.id   390a6454213127328b4528299c975f13
#
_cell.length_a   1.000
_cell.length_b   1.000
_cell.length_c   1.000
_cell.angle_alpha   90.00
_cell.angle_beta   90.00
_cell.angle_gamma   90.00
#
_symmetry.space_group_name_H-M   'P 1'
#
loop_
_entity.id
_entity.type
_entity.pdbx_description
1 polymer ?
#
loop_
_entity_poly.entity_id
_entity_poly.type
_entity_poly.pdbx_seq_one_letter_code
_entity_poly.pdbx_strand_id
1 'polypeptide(L)'
;STSAQQTIIVQDTTAPEFTSVPADYTSECSDDLILDDATASDNCGEVTIEVSSETIAGDCVGNYTIERTFTAMDDCGNSTSAIQTITVEDTTAPEFTSIPADYTSECSDDLILDDATASDNCGEVTIEVSSETIAGDAAGNYTVVRTFTATDDAGNSTSATQTITVQDTTAPE
;
A
#
# COMPACT_ATOMS: atom_id res chain seq x y z
N SER A 1 42.89 -68.69 -16.09
CA SER A 1 41.68 -68.00 -15.57
C SER A 1 41.58 -66.67 -16.30
N THR A 2 40.46 -66.43 -16.97
CA THR A 2 40.09 -65.15 -17.58
C THR A 2 39.16 -64.42 -16.62
N SER A 3 39.51 -63.22 -16.17
CA SER A 3 38.64 -62.37 -15.39
C SER A 3 38.02 -61.30 -16.29
N ALA A 4 36.73 -61.11 -16.18
CA ALA A 4 35.99 -59.98 -16.80
C ALA A 4 35.65 -58.97 -15.71
N GLN A 5 35.84 -57.66 -16.04
CA GLN A 5 35.48 -56.56 -15.15
C GLN A 5 34.21 -55.91 -15.71
N GLN A 6 33.21 -55.69 -14.89
CA GLN A 6 32.05 -54.90 -15.16
C GLN A 6 32.13 -53.59 -14.40
N THR A 7 31.92 -52.45 -15.09
CA THR A 7 31.81 -51.14 -14.48
C THR A 7 30.34 -50.76 -14.48
N ILE A 8 29.82 -50.43 -13.31
CA ILE A 8 28.46 -49.89 -13.12
C ILE A 8 28.64 -48.42 -12.75
N ILE A 9 28.04 -47.51 -13.51
CA ILE A 9 27.97 -46.09 -13.19
C ILE A 9 26.56 -45.85 -12.63
N VAL A 10 26.50 -45.28 -11.44
CA VAL A 10 25.25 -44.80 -10.83
C VAL A 10 25.33 -43.28 -10.87
N GLN A 11 24.35 -42.68 -11.43
CA GLN A 11 24.26 -41.21 -11.60
C GLN A 11 22.85 -40.73 -11.24
N ASP A 12 22.79 -39.70 -10.45
CA ASP A 12 21.57 -38.97 -10.21
C ASP A 12 21.33 -37.93 -11.31
N THR A 13 20.17 -37.96 -11.92
CA THR A 13 19.72 -37.05 -12.97
C THR A 13 18.32 -36.49 -12.69
N THR A 14 17.81 -36.71 -11.48
CA THR A 14 16.51 -36.24 -11.05
C THR A 14 16.69 -34.89 -10.35
N ALA A 15 15.88 -33.91 -10.73
CA ALA A 15 15.89 -32.61 -10.05
C ALA A 15 15.04 -32.67 -8.76
N PRO A 16 15.38 -31.89 -7.73
CA PRO A 16 14.59 -31.79 -6.52
C PRO A 16 13.14 -31.34 -6.80
N GLU A 17 12.22 -31.78 -5.97
CA GLU A 17 10.81 -31.41 -6.03
C GLU A 17 10.46 -30.55 -4.80
N PHE A 18 9.77 -29.38 -5.03
CA PHE A 18 9.30 -28.56 -3.93
C PHE A 18 8.18 -29.28 -3.18
N THR A 19 8.34 -29.40 -1.87
CA THR A 19 7.30 -29.93 -0.97
C THR A 19 6.38 -28.82 -0.46
N SER A 20 6.88 -27.57 -0.42
CA SER A 20 6.10 -26.37 -0.14
C SER A 20 6.75 -25.16 -0.81
N VAL A 21 5.94 -24.33 -1.42
CA VAL A 21 6.33 -22.98 -1.89
C VAL A 21 5.35 -22.00 -1.25
N PRO A 22 5.82 -20.89 -0.66
CA PRO A 22 4.92 -19.86 -0.14
C PRO A 22 3.97 -19.35 -1.23
N ALA A 23 2.69 -19.17 -0.88
CA ALA A 23 1.69 -18.69 -1.81
C ALA A 23 1.90 -17.19 -2.11
N ASP A 24 1.46 -16.76 -3.29
CA ASP A 24 1.35 -15.35 -3.63
C ASP A 24 0.33 -14.66 -2.70
N TYR A 25 0.58 -13.40 -2.36
CA TYR A 25 -0.36 -12.60 -1.57
C TYR A 25 -0.24 -11.11 -1.87
N THR A 26 -1.27 -10.35 -1.47
CA THR A 26 -1.27 -8.89 -1.46
C THR A 26 -1.18 -8.39 -0.02
N SER A 27 -0.40 -7.36 0.21
CA SER A 27 -0.18 -6.70 1.50
C SER A 27 -0.45 -5.21 1.35
N GLU A 28 -0.91 -4.58 2.41
CA GLU A 28 -0.92 -3.12 2.54
C GLU A 28 0.52 -2.62 2.66
N CYS A 29 0.82 -1.43 2.15
CA CYS A 29 2.17 -0.87 2.13
C CYS A 29 2.75 -0.59 3.53
N SER A 30 1.87 -0.42 4.54
CA SER A 30 2.27 -0.22 5.95
C SER A 30 2.50 -1.51 6.72
N ASP A 31 2.16 -2.66 6.14
CA ASP A 31 2.24 -3.95 6.82
C ASP A 31 3.64 -4.57 6.73
N ASP A 32 4.01 -5.31 7.78
CA ASP A 32 5.20 -6.14 7.75
C ASP A 32 5.03 -7.32 6.80
N LEU A 33 5.94 -7.47 5.84
CA LEU A 33 5.88 -8.57 4.88
C LEU A 33 6.23 -9.92 5.50
N ILE A 34 5.44 -10.95 5.20
CA ILE A 34 5.68 -12.32 5.59
C ILE A 34 6.53 -13.01 4.51
N LEU A 35 7.80 -13.26 4.83
CA LEU A 35 8.79 -13.84 3.92
C LEU A 35 9.11 -15.29 4.31
N ASP A 36 8.11 -16.18 4.21
CA ASP A 36 8.29 -17.60 4.50
C ASP A 36 9.26 -18.26 3.52
N ASP A 37 9.87 -19.38 3.95
CA ASP A 37 10.80 -20.15 3.13
C ASP A 37 10.10 -21.31 2.43
N ALA A 38 10.59 -21.65 1.24
CA ALA A 38 10.20 -22.86 0.53
C ALA A 38 10.91 -24.09 1.11
N THR A 39 10.32 -25.27 0.92
CA THR A 39 10.92 -26.55 1.24
C THR A 39 10.92 -27.49 0.04
N ALA A 40 11.97 -28.29 -0.13
CA ALA A 40 12.11 -29.24 -1.23
C ALA A 40 12.73 -30.54 -0.73
N SER A 41 12.56 -31.59 -1.51
CA SER A 41 13.18 -32.90 -1.29
C SER A 41 13.63 -33.54 -2.60
N ASP A 42 14.59 -34.42 -2.49
CA ASP A 42 15.06 -35.23 -3.61
C ASP A 42 15.08 -36.72 -3.25
N ASN A 43 15.12 -37.58 -4.27
CA ASN A 43 15.20 -39.03 -4.12
C ASN A 43 16.61 -39.52 -3.73
N CYS A 44 17.64 -38.69 -3.93
CA CYS A 44 19.03 -39.09 -3.77
C CYS A 44 19.94 -37.94 -3.28
N GLY A 45 19.97 -37.69 -1.97
CA GLY A 45 20.88 -36.70 -1.40
C GLY A 45 20.19 -35.57 -0.64
N GLU A 46 20.97 -34.57 -0.30
CA GLU A 46 20.48 -33.35 0.34
C GLU A 46 20.11 -32.29 -0.69
N VAL A 47 19.20 -31.40 -0.31
CA VAL A 47 18.75 -30.29 -1.18
C VAL A 47 19.10 -28.98 -0.51
N THR A 48 19.71 -28.08 -1.28
CA THR A 48 19.92 -26.68 -0.89
C THR A 48 18.92 -25.80 -1.64
N ILE A 49 18.39 -24.76 -0.96
CA ILE A 49 17.51 -23.77 -1.58
C ILE A 49 18.18 -22.41 -1.51
N GLU A 50 18.35 -21.81 -2.68
CA GLU A 50 18.75 -20.41 -2.82
C GLU A 50 17.52 -19.55 -3.09
N VAL A 51 17.47 -18.35 -2.50
CA VAL A 51 16.40 -17.38 -2.70
C VAL A 51 17.00 -16.10 -3.27
N SER A 52 16.47 -15.65 -4.38
CA SER A 52 16.72 -14.31 -4.92
C SER A 52 15.42 -13.51 -4.93
N SER A 53 15.53 -12.19 -4.76
CA SER A 53 14.36 -11.29 -4.77
C SER A 53 14.62 -10.11 -5.68
N GLU A 54 13.62 -9.75 -6.46
CA GLU A 54 13.58 -8.53 -7.28
C GLU A 54 12.38 -7.69 -6.84
N THR A 55 12.60 -6.37 -6.70
CA THR A 55 11.51 -5.42 -6.41
C THR A 55 11.21 -4.62 -7.67
N ILE A 56 9.96 -4.66 -8.10
CA ILE A 56 9.44 -3.98 -9.27
C ILE A 56 8.55 -2.84 -8.76
N ALA A 57 8.95 -1.59 -9.05
CA ALA A 57 8.16 -0.42 -8.64
C ALA A 57 6.79 -0.41 -9.33
N GLY A 58 5.76 -0.04 -8.58
CA GLY A 58 4.42 0.19 -9.07
C GLY A 58 4.23 1.61 -9.65
N ASP A 59 2.99 2.00 -9.81
CA ASP A 59 2.57 3.25 -10.44
C ASP A 59 2.54 4.46 -9.49
N CYS A 60 2.57 4.24 -8.18
CA CYS A 60 2.60 5.29 -7.16
C CYS A 60 3.53 4.92 -5.99
N VAL A 61 3.79 5.89 -5.13
CA VAL A 61 4.54 5.68 -3.89
C VAL A 61 3.78 4.70 -3.00
N GLY A 62 4.50 3.70 -2.45
CA GLY A 62 3.87 2.65 -1.64
C GLY A 62 3.47 1.40 -2.43
N ASN A 63 3.26 1.49 -3.75
CA ASN A 63 2.91 0.34 -4.58
C ASN A 63 4.16 -0.29 -5.23
N TYR A 64 4.35 -1.58 -5.06
CA TYR A 64 5.42 -2.35 -5.69
C TYR A 64 5.13 -3.84 -5.65
N THR A 65 5.86 -4.60 -6.46
CA THR A 65 5.80 -6.06 -6.45
C THR A 65 7.16 -6.63 -6.10
N ILE A 66 7.19 -7.64 -5.25
CA ILE A 66 8.39 -8.44 -4.98
C ILE A 66 8.22 -9.80 -5.62
N GLU A 67 9.11 -10.13 -6.56
CA GLU A 67 9.24 -11.48 -7.09
C GLU A 67 10.37 -12.20 -6.36
N ARG A 68 10.05 -13.28 -5.64
CA ARG A 68 11.01 -14.16 -4.97
C ARG A 68 11.15 -15.43 -5.78
N THR A 69 12.37 -15.71 -6.24
CA THR A 69 12.67 -16.95 -6.96
C THR A 69 13.41 -17.90 -6.01
N PHE A 70 12.80 -19.05 -5.77
CA PHE A 70 13.41 -20.16 -5.02
C PHE A 70 14.04 -21.11 -6.03
N THR A 71 15.30 -21.48 -5.83
CA THR A 71 16.00 -22.47 -6.65
C THR A 71 16.48 -23.59 -5.75
N ALA A 72 15.87 -24.76 -5.87
CA ALA A 72 16.29 -25.97 -5.19
C ALA A 72 17.31 -26.72 -6.05
N MET A 73 18.43 -27.13 -5.44
CA MET A 73 19.54 -27.82 -6.10
C MET A 73 19.99 -29.01 -5.25
N ASP A 74 20.23 -30.16 -5.88
CA ASP A 74 20.84 -31.34 -5.24
C ASP A 74 22.38 -31.31 -5.31
N ASP A 75 23.03 -32.29 -4.67
CA ASP A 75 24.48 -32.44 -4.64
C ASP A 75 25.08 -32.81 -6.03
N CYS A 76 24.26 -33.28 -6.96
CA CYS A 76 24.64 -33.64 -8.33
C CYS A 76 24.51 -32.48 -9.31
N GLY A 77 23.93 -31.35 -8.89
CA GLY A 77 23.72 -30.13 -9.67
C GLY A 77 22.43 -30.12 -10.50
N ASN A 78 21.51 -31.08 -10.27
CA ASN A 78 20.18 -30.95 -10.85
C ASN A 78 19.37 -29.92 -10.06
N SER A 79 18.53 -29.12 -10.73
CA SER A 79 17.81 -28.02 -10.08
C SER A 79 16.41 -27.82 -10.61
N THR A 80 15.56 -27.25 -9.76
CA THR A 80 14.22 -26.78 -10.08
C THR A 80 13.99 -25.39 -9.47
N SER A 81 13.09 -24.59 -10.06
CA SER A 81 12.79 -23.25 -9.56
C SER A 81 11.31 -23.03 -9.45
N ALA A 82 10.92 -22.20 -8.46
CA ALA A 82 9.55 -21.71 -8.24
C ALA A 82 9.59 -20.22 -7.92
N ILE A 83 8.50 -19.52 -8.20
CA ILE A 83 8.37 -18.08 -7.96
C ILE A 83 7.22 -17.85 -6.98
N GLN A 84 7.42 -16.90 -6.06
CA GLN A 84 6.37 -16.28 -5.25
C GLN A 84 6.30 -14.81 -5.66
N THR A 85 5.08 -14.31 -5.85
CA THR A 85 4.78 -12.90 -6.11
C THR A 85 4.09 -12.29 -4.89
N ILE A 86 4.66 -11.22 -4.34
CA ILE A 86 4.08 -10.42 -3.28
C ILE A 86 3.75 -9.06 -3.88
N THR A 87 2.46 -8.71 -3.90
CA THR A 87 1.99 -7.39 -4.36
C THR A 87 1.77 -6.51 -3.14
N VAL A 88 2.37 -5.33 -3.13
CA VAL A 88 2.17 -4.33 -2.09
C VAL A 88 1.40 -3.17 -2.69
N GLU A 89 0.27 -2.84 -2.08
CA GLU A 89 -0.67 -1.82 -2.56
C GLU A 89 -1.10 -0.95 -1.39
N ASP A 90 -1.26 0.34 -1.67
CA ASP A 90 -1.91 1.28 -0.76
C ASP A 90 -3.41 1.35 -1.11
N THR A 91 -4.24 0.89 -0.21
CA THR A 91 -5.71 0.91 -0.36
C THR A 91 -6.39 1.71 0.75
N THR A 92 -5.61 2.30 1.64
CA THR A 92 -6.09 3.05 2.80
C THR A 92 -6.22 4.52 2.43
N ALA A 93 -7.38 5.12 2.70
CA ALA A 93 -7.57 6.54 2.44
C ALA A 93 -7.00 7.40 3.59
N PRO A 94 -6.50 8.61 3.29
CA PRO A 94 -5.98 9.54 4.29
C PRO A 94 -6.95 9.85 5.41
N GLU A 95 -6.42 10.06 6.62
CA GLU A 95 -7.18 10.47 7.79
C GLU A 95 -6.89 11.93 8.14
N PHE A 96 -7.95 12.74 8.36
CA PHE A 96 -7.77 14.11 8.83
C PHE A 96 -7.25 14.14 10.26
N THR A 97 -6.11 14.81 10.45
CA THR A 97 -5.52 15.04 11.79
C THR A 97 -6.07 16.31 12.45
N SER A 98 -6.54 17.26 11.63
CA SER A 98 -7.24 18.46 12.09
C SER A 98 -8.19 18.97 11.02
N ILE A 99 -9.41 19.34 11.45
CA ILE A 99 -10.41 20.02 10.61
C ILE A 99 -10.80 21.29 11.34
N PRO A 100 -10.82 22.47 10.65
CA PRO A 100 -11.31 23.71 11.27
C PRO A 100 -12.76 23.55 11.74
N ALA A 101 -13.02 24.01 12.97
CA ALA A 101 -14.36 23.91 13.57
C ALA A 101 -15.36 24.83 12.87
N ASP A 102 -16.63 24.44 12.88
CA ASP A 102 -17.73 25.32 12.50
C ASP A 102 -17.82 26.53 13.42
N TYR A 103 -18.15 27.69 12.87
CA TYR A 103 -18.35 28.89 13.68
C TYR A 103 -19.37 29.84 13.06
N THR A 104 -19.81 30.81 13.88
CA THR A 104 -20.66 31.93 13.44
C THR A 104 -19.87 33.23 13.51
N SER A 105 -19.97 34.04 12.45
CA SER A 105 -19.32 35.35 12.30
C SER A 105 -20.36 36.43 12.12
N GLU A 106 -20.05 37.65 12.54
CA GLU A 106 -20.82 38.86 12.20
C GLU A 106 -20.54 39.21 10.72
N CYS A 107 -21.53 39.77 10.03
CA CYS A 107 -21.40 40.08 8.59
C CYS A 107 -20.36 41.16 8.28
N SER A 108 -19.97 41.96 9.29
CA SER A 108 -18.92 42.98 9.18
C SER A 108 -17.50 42.44 9.39
N ASP A 109 -17.34 41.20 9.84
CA ASP A 109 -16.07 40.61 10.20
C ASP A 109 -15.41 39.88 9.02
N ASP A 110 -14.08 39.89 9.00
CA ASP A 110 -13.34 39.04 8.07
C ASP A 110 -13.43 37.58 8.51
N LEU A 111 -13.68 36.68 7.55
CA LEU A 111 -13.77 35.26 7.82
C LEU A 111 -12.39 34.65 8.06
N ILE A 112 -12.27 33.83 9.11
CA ILE A 112 -11.08 33.03 9.41
C ILE A 112 -11.16 31.72 8.65
N LEU A 113 -10.30 31.57 7.65
CA LEU A 113 -10.25 30.42 6.73
C LEU A 113 -9.03 29.55 7.00
N ASP A 114 -8.99 28.92 8.17
CA ASP A 114 -7.92 27.97 8.52
C ASP A 114 -7.92 26.76 7.59
N ASP A 115 -6.76 26.10 7.46
CA ASP A 115 -6.60 24.91 6.65
C ASP A 115 -6.74 23.64 7.49
N ALA A 116 -7.24 22.57 6.84
CA ALA A 116 -7.24 21.24 7.42
C ALA A 116 -5.87 20.58 7.25
N THR A 117 -5.57 19.59 8.08
CA THR A 117 -4.39 18.73 7.95
C THR A 117 -4.80 17.27 7.96
N ALA A 118 -4.11 16.45 7.19
CA ALA A 118 -4.35 15.02 7.09
C ALA A 118 -3.01 14.26 7.03
N SER A 119 -3.06 12.97 7.30
CA SER A 119 -1.93 12.05 7.17
C SER A 119 -2.41 10.72 6.61
N ASP A 120 -1.49 10.00 6.01
CA ASP A 120 -1.69 8.67 5.50
C ASP A 120 -0.63 7.70 6.03
N ASN A 121 -0.90 6.37 5.89
CA ASN A 121 0.03 5.31 6.29
C ASN A 121 1.16 5.10 5.27
N CYS A 122 0.99 5.55 4.02
CA CYS A 122 1.85 5.19 2.90
C CYS A 122 2.11 6.32 1.91
N GLY A 123 2.58 7.45 2.33
CA GLY A 123 2.94 8.48 1.37
C GLY A 123 2.57 9.89 1.79
N GLU A 124 2.58 10.79 0.83
CA GLU A 124 2.19 12.18 1.05
C GLU A 124 0.70 12.38 0.76
N VAL A 125 0.11 13.37 1.43
CA VAL A 125 -1.30 13.71 1.27
C VAL A 125 -1.43 15.09 0.69
N THR A 126 -2.26 15.23 -0.34
CA THR A 126 -2.68 16.52 -0.89
C THR A 126 -4.09 16.85 -0.40
N ILE A 127 -4.33 18.13 -0.04
CA ILE A 127 -5.66 18.58 0.38
C ILE A 127 -6.14 19.65 -0.59
N GLU A 128 -7.27 19.37 -1.24
CA GLU A 128 -8.00 20.34 -2.04
C GLU A 128 -9.15 20.93 -1.23
N VAL A 129 -9.38 22.24 -1.39
CA VAL A 129 -10.47 22.97 -0.71
C VAL A 129 -11.40 23.57 -1.74
N SER A 130 -12.68 23.23 -1.64
CA SER A 130 -13.74 23.92 -2.39
C SER A 130 -14.67 24.66 -1.43
N SER A 131 -15.31 25.73 -1.88
CA SER A 131 -16.21 26.52 -1.06
C SER A 131 -17.50 26.85 -1.84
N GLU A 132 -18.63 26.69 -1.17
CA GLU A 132 -19.94 27.08 -1.65
C GLU A 132 -20.53 28.12 -0.70
N THR A 133 -21.14 29.18 -1.27
CA THR A 133 -21.85 30.20 -0.50
C THR A 133 -23.35 30.07 -0.72
N ILE A 134 -24.08 29.87 0.35
CA ILE A 134 -25.54 29.71 0.36
C ILE A 134 -26.15 30.98 0.95
N ALA A 135 -26.96 31.68 0.18
CA ALA A 135 -27.64 32.90 0.66
C ALA A 135 -28.60 32.57 1.81
N GLY A 136 -28.61 33.41 2.83
CA GLY A 136 -29.57 33.35 3.92
C GLY A 136 -30.87 34.04 3.63
N ASP A 137 -31.73 34.12 4.61
CA ASP A 137 -33.09 34.68 4.55
C ASP A 137 -33.16 36.22 4.68
N ALA A 138 -32.06 36.85 5.08
CA ALA A 138 -31.95 38.29 5.24
C ALA A 138 -30.70 38.84 4.55
N ALA A 139 -30.71 40.13 4.25
CA ALA A 139 -29.54 40.81 3.71
C ALA A 139 -28.36 40.75 4.69
N GLY A 140 -27.20 40.34 4.19
CA GLY A 140 -25.99 40.15 5.02
C GLY A 140 -25.86 38.75 5.65
N ASN A 141 -26.94 37.94 5.65
CA ASN A 141 -26.89 36.56 6.14
C ASN A 141 -26.55 35.59 5.01
N TYR A 142 -25.58 34.71 5.27
CA TYR A 142 -25.22 33.63 4.34
C TYR A 142 -24.43 32.53 5.07
N THR A 143 -24.31 31.39 4.45
CA THR A 143 -23.51 30.27 4.94
C THR A 143 -22.42 29.94 3.94
N VAL A 144 -21.19 29.77 4.41
CA VAL A 144 -20.10 29.26 3.60
C VAL A 144 -19.85 27.81 4.04
N VAL A 145 -19.99 26.89 3.10
CA VAL A 145 -19.63 25.48 3.28
C VAL A 145 -18.31 25.25 2.58
N ARG A 146 -17.27 24.93 3.34
CA ARG A 146 -15.95 24.55 2.81
C ARG A 146 -15.87 23.02 2.86
N THR A 147 -15.50 22.41 1.75
CA THR A 147 -15.23 20.97 1.64
C THR A 147 -13.75 20.77 1.45
N PHE A 148 -13.13 20.04 2.35
CA PHE A 148 -11.74 19.57 2.28
C PHE A 148 -11.75 18.16 1.72
N THR A 149 -10.96 17.89 0.70
CA THR A 149 -10.74 16.54 0.15
C THR A 149 -9.27 16.23 0.25
N ALA A 150 -8.93 15.27 1.10
CA ALA A 150 -7.58 14.74 1.25
C ALA A 150 -7.42 13.53 0.32
N THR A 151 -6.36 13.51 -0.47
CA THR A 151 -6.04 12.44 -1.44
C THR A 151 -4.58 12.07 -1.28
N ASP A 152 -4.27 10.76 -1.23
CA ASP A 152 -2.92 10.21 -1.22
C ASP A 152 -2.34 10.04 -2.64
N ASP A 153 -1.11 9.52 -2.72
CA ASP A 153 -0.44 9.26 -3.98
C ASP A 153 -1.04 8.07 -4.76
N ALA A 154 -1.75 7.16 -4.07
CA ALA A 154 -2.43 6.02 -4.68
C ALA A 154 -3.83 6.38 -5.24
N GLY A 155 -4.35 7.56 -4.89
CA GLY A 155 -5.64 8.07 -5.33
C GLY A 155 -6.79 7.74 -4.38
N ASN A 156 -6.51 7.16 -3.20
CA ASN A 156 -7.54 7.00 -2.17
C ASN A 156 -7.87 8.37 -1.58
N SER A 157 -9.10 8.61 -1.19
CA SER A 157 -9.50 9.93 -0.72
C SER A 157 -10.54 9.90 0.38
N THR A 158 -10.50 10.92 1.24
CA THR A 158 -11.50 11.20 2.25
C THR A 158 -11.90 12.66 2.19
N SER A 159 -13.11 13.00 2.66
CA SER A 159 -13.60 14.38 2.65
C SER A 159 -14.21 14.77 3.99
N ALA A 160 -14.06 16.06 4.33
CA ALA A 160 -14.65 16.68 5.50
C ALA A 160 -15.17 18.07 5.16
N THR A 161 -16.08 18.59 5.97
CA THR A 161 -16.68 19.91 5.75
C THR A 161 -16.54 20.82 6.97
N GLN A 162 -16.40 22.12 6.73
CA GLN A 162 -16.55 23.18 7.70
C GLN A 162 -17.73 24.06 7.27
N THR A 163 -18.59 24.43 8.22
CA THR A 163 -19.69 25.36 8.01
C THR A 163 -19.44 26.66 8.74
N ILE A 164 -19.43 27.77 8.03
CA ILE A 164 -19.31 29.12 8.58
C ILE A 164 -20.64 29.82 8.37
N THR A 165 -21.33 30.17 9.45
CA THR A 165 -22.61 30.92 9.40
C THR A 165 -22.32 32.40 9.60
N VAL A 166 -22.71 33.23 8.63
CA VAL A 166 -22.57 34.68 8.73
C VAL A 166 -23.94 35.29 9.00
N GLN A 167 -24.04 36.09 10.07
CA GLN A 167 -25.29 36.70 10.51
C GLN A 167 -25.05 38.16 10.87
N ASP A 168 -25.99 39.03 10.46
CA ASP A 168 -26.07 40.40 10.98
C ASP A 168 -26.91 40.39 12.24
N THR A 169 -26.28 40.59 13.40
CA THR A 169 -26.92 40.68 14.70
C THR A 169 -26.88 42.09 15.24
N THR A 170 -26.32 43.05 14.49
CA THR A 170 -26.17 44.45 14.92
C THR A 170 -27.42 45.25 14.60
N ALA A 171 -28.03 45.88 15.63
CA ALA A 171 -29.18 46.74 15.42
C ALA A 171 -28.78 48.04 14.75
N PRO A 172 -29.59 48.59 13.80
CA PRO A 172 -29.33 49.90 13.20
C PRO A 172 -29.32 51.00 14.25
N GLU A 173 -28.36 51.94 14.13
CA GLU A 173 -28.27 53.16 14.98
C GLU A 173 -29.31 54.19 14.64
#